data_4f68d84c1c49fdeabbb57b812fe5ce93
#
_entry.id   4f68d84c1c49fdeabbb57b812fe5ce93
#
_cell.length_a   1.000
_cell.length_b   1.000
_cell.length_c   1.000
_cell.angle_alpha   90.00
_cell.angle_beta   90.00
_cell.angle_gamma   90.00
#
_symmetry.space_group_name_H-M   'P 1'
#
loop_
_entity.id
_entity.type
_entity.pdbx_description
1 polymer ?
#
loop_
_entity_poly.entity_id
_entity_poly.type
_entity_poly.pdbx_seq_one_letter_code
_entity_poly.pdbx_strand_id
1 'polypeptide(L)'
;MVKDMTNGSPSKHILGFAVPMLFGMLFQQFYNLVDTIIVGKTLGVEALAGVGATGSINFMIIGFCMGVCNGFVIPVAQCFGAKKPSDLRKYVFNGYICSVVFSIVLTLASVIFCRRILIVMNTPADIIDHAYNYIVVIFIGIPTVFLYNMVSGVIRSLGDSKTPVVFLVLSSIINVVLDFFLILVCKMGVAGAGWATVTSQLISGLTCLIYMYKKYDILKGDKSERVLDRRFIT
;
A
#
# COMPACT_ATOMS: atom_id res chain seq x y z
N MET A 1 -8.83 17.92 10.23
CA MET A 1 -8.40 19.34 10.08
C MET A 1 -7.09 19.34 9.35
N VAL A 2 -6.99 20.10 8.26
CA VAL A 2 -5.72 20.37 7.58
C VAL A 2 -4.86 21.16 8.55
N LYS A 3 -3.67 20.66 8.89
CA LYS A 3 -2.80 21.31 9.88
C LYS A 3 -1.74 22.11 9.14
N ASP A 4 -1.73 23.42 9.34
CA ASP A 4 -0.65 24.28 8.85
C ASP A 4 0.62 23.96 9.66
N MET A 5 1.64 23.43 8.98
CA MET A 5 2.94 23.09 9.58
C MET A 5 4.01 24.15 9.35
N THR A 6 3.65 25.28 8.74
CA THR A 6 4.60 26.36 8.44
C THR A 6 4.87 27.26 9.65
N ASN A 7 4.05 27.18 10.70
CA ASN A 7 4.18 27.98 11.93
C ASN A 7 4.34 27.08 13.16
N GLY A 8 5.30 27.38 14.03
CA GLY A 8 5.54 26.71 15.30
C GLY A 8 6.90 26.02 15.41
N SER A 9 7.10 25.22 16.48
CA SER A 9 8.35 24.48 16.68
C SER A 9 8.44 23.27 15.74
N PRO A 10 9.49 23.20 14.87
CA PRO A 10 9.67 22.07 13.94
C PRO A 10 9.70 20.71 14.65
N SER A 11 10.38 20.60 15.78
CA SER A 11 10.49 19.34 16.55
C SER A 11 9.13 18.83 17.02
N LYS A 12 8.23 19.72 17.44
CA LYS A 12 6.89 19.38 17.91
C LYS A 12 5.99 18.90 16.76
N HIS A 13 6.17 19.48 15.57
CA HIS A 13 5.47 19.06 14.36
C HIS A 13 5.98 17.70 13.87
N ILE A 14 7.31 17.50 13.85
CA ILE A 14 7.93 16.23 13.45
C ILE A 14 7.47 15.08 14.38
N LEU A 15 7.56 15.28 15.70
CA LEU A 15 7.13 14.27 16.66
C LEU A 15 5.63 13.98 16.56
N GLY A 16 4.79 15.02 16.45
CA GLY A 16 3.34 14.86 16.31
C GLY A 16 2.92 14.14 15.03
N PHE A 17 3.77 14.15 13.99
CA PHE A 17 3.57 13.46 12.73
C PHE A 17 4.17 12.05 12.74
N ALA A 18 5.36 11.88 13.31
CA ALA A 18 6.09 10.62 13.34
C ALA A 18 5.44 9.58 14.26
N VAL A 19 4.94 10.00 15.42
CA VAL A 19 4.33 9.08 16.41
C VAL A 19 3.15 8.28 15.82
N PRO A 20 2.14 8.88 15.18
CA PRO A 20 1.07 8.11 14.53
C PRO A 20 1.60 7.18 13.42
N MET A 21 2.61 7.60 12.66
CA MET A 21 3.21 6.75 11.62
C MET A 21 3.93 5.55 12.20
N LEU A 22 4.67 5.71 13.32
CA LEU A 22 5.30 4.60 14.03
C LEU A 22 4.27 3.60 14.54
N PHE A 23 3.18 4.07 15.12
CA PHE A 23 2.07 3.19 15.52
C PHE A 23 1.48 2.45 14.31
N GLY A 24 1.32 3.11 13.17
CA GLY A 24 0.89 2.46 11.94
C GLY A 24 1.83 1.34 11.49
N MET A 25 3.15 1.57 11.51
CA MET A 25 4.15 0.56 11.18
C MET A 25 4.14 -0.61 12.16
N LEU A 26 4.00 -0.36 13.47
CA LEU A 26 3.88 -1.41 14.48
C LEU A 26 2.62 -2.25 14.28
N PHE A 27 1.48 -1.61 13.99
CA PHE A 27 0.25 -2.31 13.66
C PHE A 27 0.39 -3.19 12.42
N GLN A 28 1.09 -2.70 11.39
CA GLN A 28 1.36 -3.47 10.18
C GLN A 28 2.22 -4.71 10.47
N GLN A 29 3.24 -4.58 11.31
CA GLN A 29 4.05 -5.74 11.71
C GLN A 29 3.25 -6.73 12.56
N PHE A 30 2.36 -6.21 13.40
CA PHE A 30 1.50 -7.06 14.23
C PHE A 30 0.52 -7.87 13.38
N TYR A 31 -0.10 -7.25 12.37
CA TYR A 31 -1.01 -7.96 11.49
C TYR A 31 -0.26 -8.99 10.63
N ASN A 32 0.92 -8.70 10.11
CA ASN A 32 1.76 -9.66 9.40
C ASN A 32 2.10 -10.89 10.26
N LEU A 33 2.34 -10.67 11.56
CA LEU A 33 2.55 -11.76 12.51
C LEU A 33 1.30 -12.61 12.70
N VAL A 34 0.13 -11.98 12.83
CA VAL A 34 -1.16 -12.67 12.97
C VAL A 34 -1.46 -13.51 11.73
N ASP A 35 -1.30 -12.95 10.54
CA ASP A 35 -1.47 -13.66 9.26
C ASP A 35 -0.55 -14.90 9.19
N THR A 36 0.73 -14.72 9.54
CA THR A 36 1.71 -15.82 9.61
C THR A 36 1.28 -16.93 10.60
N ILE A 37 0.75 -16.56 11.77
CA ILE A 37 0.24 -17.51 12.77
C ILE A 37 -0.99 -18.25 12.24
N ILE A 38 -1.91 -17.56 11.58
CA ILE A 38 -3.10 -18.17 10.98
C ILE A 38 -2.69 -19.21 9.93
N VAL A 39 -1.82 -18.83 8.99
CA VAL A 39 -1.30 -19.76 7.96
C VAL A 39 -0.62 -20.97 8.60
N GLY A 40 0.29 -20.74 9.55
CA GLY A 40 1.04 -21.84 10.19
C GLY A 40 0.16 -22.82 10.98
N LYS A 41 -0.85 -22.32 11.69
CA LYS A 41 -1.76 -23.15 12.48
C LYS A 41 -2.81 -23.88 11.64
N THR A 42 -3.21 -23.32 10.52
CA THR A 42 -4.32 -23.86 9.70
C THR A 42 -3.84 -24.71 8.55
N LEU A 43 -2.71 -24.36 7.93
CA LEU A 43 -2.21 -25.00 6.71
C LEU A 43 -0.94 -25.82 6.92
N GLY A 44 -0.30 -25.73 8.11
CA GLY A 44 0.88 -26.49 8.46
C GLY A 44 2.21 -25.84 8.10
N VAL A 45 3.29 -26.58 8.39
CA VAL A 45 4.67 -26.07 8.35
C VAL A 45 5.14 -25.78 6.92
N GLU A 46 4.80 -26.65 5.95
CA GLU A 46 5.19 -26.47 4.54
C GLU A 46 4.58 -25.20 3.94
N ALA A 47 3.30 -24.93 4.21
CA ALA A 47 2.63 -23.70 3.80
C ALA A 47 3.27 -22.46 4.44
N LEU A 48 3.58 -22.53 5.73
CA LEU A 48 4.26 -21.47 6.46
C LEU A 48 5.66 -21.19 5.88
N ALA A 49 6.42 -22.25 5.60
CA ALA A 49 7.74 -22.13 4.98
C ALA A 49 7.65 -21.53 3.57
N GLY A 50 6.64 -21.93 2.78
CA GLY A 50 6.37 -21.35 1.46
C GLY A 50 6.10 -19.85 1.52
N VAL A 51 5.19 -19.41 2.40
CA VAL A 51 4.91 -17.97 2.61
C VAL A 51 6.16 -17.25 3.11
N GLY A 52 6.88 -17.83 4.07
CA GLY A 52 8.11 -17.25 4.63
C GLY A 52 9.21 -17.05 3.58
N ALA A 53 9.40 -18.00 2.66
CA ALA A 53 10.36 -17.90 1.57
C ALA A 53 10.09 -16.71 0.62
N THR A 54 8.85 -16.24 0.53
CA THR A 54 8.48 -15.08 -0.30
C THR A 54 8.75 -13.73 0.37
N GLY A 55 9.07 -13.71 1.66
CA GLY A 55 9.18 -12.49 2.47
C GLY A 55 10.15 -11.45 1.90
N SER A 56 11.34 -11.88 1.46
CA SER A 56 12.37 -10.98 0.90
C SER A 56 11.91 -10.35 -0.43
N ILE A 57 11.28 -11.14 -1.31
CA ILE A 57 10.75 -10.64 -2.59
C ILE A 57 9.63 -9.64 -2.33
N ASN A 58 8.71 -10.01 -1.44
CA ASN A 58 7.58 -9.17 -1.07
C ASN A 58 8.07 -7.82 -0.51
N PHE A 59 9.05 -7.86 0.41
CA PHE A 59 9.65 -6.65 0.97
C PHE A 59 10.29 -5.77 -0.11
N MET A 60 11.02 -6.34 -1.06
CA MET A 60 11.66 -5.61 -2.14
C MET A 60 10.62 -4.94 -3.06
N ILE A 61 9.58 -5.67 -3.49
CA ILE A 61 8.57 -5.15 -4.41
C ILE A 61 7.69 -4.10 -3.72
N ILE A 62 7.22 -4.37 -2.50
CA ILE A 62 6.42 -3.40 -1.75
C ILE A 62 7.24 -2.16 -1.41
N GLY A 63 8.51 -2.33 -1.04
CA GLY A 63 9.44 -1.21 -0.79
C GLY A 63 9.63 -0.35 -2.03
N PHE A 64 9.76 -0.97 -3.22
CA PHE A 64 9.81 -0.25 -4.48
C PHE A 64 8.51 0.53 -4.75
N CYS A 65 7.34 -0.09 -4.57
CA CYS A 65 6.03 0.57 -4.72
C CYS A 65 5.92 1.79 -3.79
N MET A 66 6.31 1.63 -2.53
CA MET A 66 6.33 2.72 -1.55
C MET A 66 7.28 3.85 -1.97
N GLY A 67 8.47 3.52 -2.46
CA GLY A 67 9.46 4.48 -2.95
C GLY A 67 8.91 5.33 -4.10
N VAL A 68 8.32 4.69 -5.10
CA VAL A 68 7.70 5.36 -6.26
C VAL A 68 6.55 6.27 -5.81
N CYS A 69 5.63 5.77 -4.97
CA CYS A 69 4.52 6.58 -4.44
C CYS A 69 5.02 7.79 -3.65
N ASN A 70 6.03 7.62 -2.79
CA ASN A 70 6.61 8.72 -2.03
C ASN A 70 7.26 9.77 -2.95
N GLY A 71 7.92 9.35 -4.04
CA GLY A 71 8.45 10.26 -5.04
C GLY A 71 7.38 11.20 -5.62
N PHE A 72 6.21 10.67 -5.97
CA PHE A 72 5.10 11.49 -6.50
C PHE A 72 4.43 12.37 -5.44
N VAL A 73 4.52 12.02 -4.18
CA VAL A 73 3.85 12.74 -3.08
C VAL A 73 4.68 13.91 -2.55
N ILE A 74 6.01 13.88 -2.70
CA ILE A 74 6.89 14.97 -2.24
C ILE A 74 6.53 16.33 -2.86
N PRO A 75 6.36 16.47 -4.21
CA PRO A 75 5.94 17.73 -4.81
C PRO A 75 4.57 18.21 -4.32
N VAL A 76 3.65 17.29 -4.02
CA VAL A 76 2.33 17.62 -3.45
C VAL A 76 2.49 18.30 -2.10
N ALA A 77 3.36 17.77 -1.22
CA ALA A 77 3.65 18.36 0.08
C ALA A 77 4.31 19.75 -0.05
N GLN A 78 5.24 19.92 -1.02
CA GLN A 78 5.89 21.19 -1.31
C GLN A 78 4.88 22.25 -1.79
N CYS A 79 3.99 21.87 -2.73
CA CYS A 79 2.93 22.78 -3.21
C CYS A 79 1.93 23.14 -2.10
N PHE A 80 1.65 22.21 -1.19
CA PHE A 80 0.81 22.47 -0.03
C PHE A 80 1.45 23.53 0.89
N GLY A 81 2.72 23.35 1.25
CA GLY A 81 3.47 24.32 2.05
C GLY A 81 3.63 25.69 1.38
N ALA A 82 3.80 25.72 0.05
CA ALA A 82 3.89 26.92 -0.76
C ALA A 82 2.52 27.61 -1.02
N LYS A 83 1.40 27.04 -0.52
CA LYS A 83 0.04 27.56 -0.73
C LYS A 83 -0.36 27.69 -2.21
N LYS A 84 0.06 26.71 -3.05
CA LYS A 84 -0.23 26.64 -4.48
C LYS A 84 -1.23 25.50 -4.81
N PRO A 85 -2.54 25.70 -4.59
CA PRO A 85 -3.51 24.61 -4.72
C PRO A 85 -3.70 24.11 -6.14
N SER A 86 -3.53 24.96 -7.17
CA SER A 86 -3.63 24.53 -8.57
C SER A 86 -2.52 23.57 -8.94
N ASP A 87 -1.26 23.90 -8.62
CA ASP A 87 -0.10 23.03 -8.90
C ASP A 87 -0.20 21.74 -8.10
N LEU A 88 -0.64 21.81 -6.83
CA LEU A 88 -0.89 20.63 -5.98
C LEU A 88 -1.83 19.63 -6.68
N ARG A 89 -2.97 20.10 -7.21
CA ARG A 89 -3.94 19.23 -7.89
C ARG A 89 -3.38 18.60 -9.16
N LYS A 90 -2.56 19.36 -9.91
CA LYS A 90 -1.87 18.85 -11.10
C LYS A 90 -0.87 17.74 -10.73
N TYR A 91 -0.06 17.93 -9.67
CA TYR A 91 0.86 16.89 -9.18
C TYR A 91 0.11 15.65 -8.69
N VAL A 92 -1.00 15.82 -7.95
CA VAL A 92 -1.84 14.70 -7.52
C VAL A 92 -2.38 13.93 -8.72
N PHE A 93 -2.94 14.62 -9.72
CA PHE A 93 -3.50 13.98 -10.92
C PHE A 93 -2.44 13.23 -11.72
N ASN A 94 -1.32 13.87 -12.04
CA ASN A 94 -0.22 13.24 -12.79
C ASN A 94 0.41 12.09 -12.00
N GLY A 95 0.58 12.23 -10.69
CA GLY A 95 1.07 11.19 -9.80
C GLY A 95 0.16 9.96 -9.80
N TYR A 96 -1.17 10.12 -9.79
CA TYR A 96 -2.10 9.00 -9.93
C TYR A 96 -1.97 8.28 -11.26
N ILE A 97 -1.88 9.00 -12.38
CA ILE A 97 -1.72 8.38 -13.71
C ILE A 97 -0.41 7.59 -13.76
N CYS A 98 0.70 8.21 -13.34
CA CYS A 98 1.99 7.52 -13.29
C CYS A 98 1.94 6.28 -12.39
N SER A 99 1.32 6.38 -11.21
CA SER A 99 1.16 5.24 -10.30
C SER A 99 0.37 4.09 -10.93
N VAL A 100 -0.68 4.39 -11.71
CA VAL A 100 -1.44 3.36 -12.45
C VAL A 100 -0.55 2.69 -13.49
N VAL A 101 0.21 3.46 -14.28
CA VAL A 101 1.12 2.91 -15.27
C VAL A 101 2.18 2.03 -14.62
N PHE A 102 2.86 2.54 -13.57
CA PHE A 102 3.86 1.77 -12.83
C PHE A 102 3.27 0.49 -12.21
N SER A 103 2.07 0.56 -11.65
CA SER A 103 1.42 -0.60 -11.05
C SER A 103 1.12 -1.68 -12.08
N ILE A 104 0.64 -1.31 -13.28
CA ILE A 104 0.37 -2.27 -14.37
C ILE A 104 1.67 -2.92 -14.85
N VAL A 105 2.69 -2.11 -15.14
CA VAL A 105 3.98 -2.62 -15.62
C VAL A 105 4.61 -3.56 -14.59
N LEU A 106 4.63 -3.16 -13.31
CA LEU A 106 5.22 -3.96 -12.26
C LEU A 106 4.42 -5.25 -12.01
N THR A 107 3.09 -5.19 -12.02
CA THR A 107 2.24 -6.37 -11.91
C THR A 107 2.53 -7.37 -13.02
N LEU A 108 2.51 -6.92 -14.28
CA LEU A 108 2.75 -7.79 -15.42
C LEU A 108 4.15 -8.43 -15.36
N ALA A 109 5.17 -7.62 -15.07
CA ALA A 109 6.54 -8.12 -14.94
C ALA A 109 6.64 -9.15 -13.79
N SER A 110 6.12 -8.83 -12.61
CA SER A 110 6.20 -9.69 -11.44
C SER A 110 5.44 -11.00 -11.63
N VAL A 111 4.24 -10.98 -12.21
CA VAL A 111 3.43 -12.18 -12.46
C VAL A 111 4.07 -13.07 -13.53
N ILE A 112 4.54 -12.49 -14.65
CA ILE A 112 5.17 -13.25 -15.74
C ILE A 112 6.45 -13.95 -15.26
N PHE A 113 7.27 -13.25 -14.47
CA PHE A 113 8.54 -13.78 -13.99
C PHE A 113 8.46 -14.47 -12.61
N CYS A 114 7.29 -14.56 -12.00
CA CYS A 114 7.07 -15.04 -10.64
C CYS A 114 7.80 -16.37 -10.35
N ARG A 115 7.56 -17.41 -11.16
CA ARG A 115 8.16 -18.73 -10.97
C ARG A 115 9.68 -18.70 -11.18
N ARG A 116 10.18 -17.91 -12.13
CA ARG A 116 11.62 -17.73 -12.38
C ARG A 116 12.32 -17.06 -11.19
N ILE A 117 11.69 -16.05 -10.60
CA ILE A 117 12.21 -15.36 -9.42
C ILE A 117 12.37 -16.35 -8.26
N LEU A 118 11.37 -17.20 -7.99
CA LEU A 118 11.43 -18.21 -6.93
C LEU A 118 12.56 -19.22 -7.18
N ILE A 119 12.78 -19.66 -8.41
CA ILE A 119 13.87 -20.56 -8.78
C ILE A 119 15.23 -19.90 -8.59
N VAL A 120 15.41 -18.65 -9.02
CA VAL A 120 16.66 -17.90 -8.84
C VAL A 120 16.98 -17.69 -7.36
N MET A 121 15.96 -17.57 -6.52
CA MET A 121 16.13 -17.47 -5.07
C MET A 121 16.41 -18.81 -4.39
N ASN A 122 16.58 -19.89 -5.15
CA ASN A 122 16.81 -21.25 -4.62
C ASN A 122 15.71 -21.70 -3.64
N THR A 123 14.44 -21.36 -3.93
CA THR A 123 13.32 -21.85 -3.13
C THR A 123 13.24 -23.37 -3.24
N PRO A 124 13.24 -24.12 -2.12
CA PRO A 124 13.17 -25.59 -2.13
C PRO A 124 11.97 -26.13 -2.89
N ALA A 125 12.15 -27.28 -3.57
CA ALA A 125 11.14 -27.84 -4.47
C ALA A 125 9.84 -28.29 -3.75
N ASP A 126 9.95 -28.66 -2.49
CA ASP A 126 8.85 -29.07 -1.60
C ASP A 126 7.90 -27.93 -1.24
N ILE A 127 8.38 -26.67 -1.19
CA ILE A 127 7.59 -25.51 -0.79
C ILE A 127 7.33 -24.52 -1.95
N ILE A 128 7.94 -24.70 -3.12
CA ILE A 128 7.88 -23.72 -4.22
C ILE A 128 6.46 -23.50 -4.73
N ASP A 129 5.61 -24.49 -4.73
CA ASP A 129 4.23 -24.36 -5.19
C ASP A 129 3.38 -23.60 -4.15
N HIS A 130 3.62 -23.77 -2.86
CA HIS A 130 3.01 -22.94 -1.82
C HIS A 130 3.48 -21.49 -1.92
N ALA A 131 4.78 -21.26 -2.10
CA ALA A 131 5.35 -19.94 -2.31
C ALA A 131 4.76 -19.26 -3.55
N TYR A 132 4.66 -19.97 -4.67
CA TYR A 132 4.09 -19.47 -5.91
C TYR A 132 2.62 -19.08 -5.76
N ASN A 133 1.79 -19.97 -5.21
CA ASN A 133 0.36 -19.73 -5.03
C ASN A 133 0.05 -18.54 -4.11
N TYR A 134 0.91 -18.25 -3.15
CA TYR A 134 0.80 -17.08 -2.30
C TYR A 134 1.26 -15.81 -3.02
N ILE A 135 2.51 -15.82 -3.50
CA ILE A 135 3.16 -14.58 -3.97
C ILE A 135 2.56 -14.07 -5.30
N VAL A 136 2.07 -14.96 -6.17
CA VAL A 136 1.41 -14.55 -7.42
C VAL A 136 0.15 -13.73 -7.14
N VAL A 137 -0.61 -14.07 -6.10
CA VAL A 137 -1.78 -13.30 -5.67
C VAL A 137 -1.37 -11.92 -5.16
N ILE A 138 -0.30 -11.86 -4.35
CA ILE A 138 0.26 -10.59 -3.88
C ILE A 138 0.71 -9.72 -5.06
N PHE A 139 1.34 -10.30 -6.08
CA PHE A 139 1.74 -9.57 -7.29
C PHE A 139 0.54 -9.04 -8.10
N ILE A 140 -0.52 -9.82 -8.22
CA ILE A 140 -1.80 -9.35 -8.81
C ILE A 140 -2.35 -8.17 -7.99
N GLY A 141 -2.12 -8.16 -6.68
CA GLY A 141 -2.51 -7.11 -5.74
C GLY A 141 -1.66 -5.83 -5.77
N ILE A 142 -0.56 -5.75 -6.53
CA ILE A 142 0.28 -4.56 -6.60
C ILE A 142 -0.51 -3.26 -6.89
N PRO A 143 -1.53 -3.22 -7.77
CA PRO A 143 -2.34 -2.03 -7.97
C PRO A 143 -3.04 -1.53 -6.71
N THR A 144 -3.44 -2.43 -5.82
CA THR A 144 -4.08 -2.06 -4.54
C THR A 144 -3.08 -1.43 -3.58
N VAL A 145 -1.83 -1.90 -3.60
CA VAL A 145 -0.71 -1.33 -2.84
C VAL A 145 -0.43 0.10 -3.32
N PHE A 146 -0.34 0.31 -4.64
CA PHE A 146 -0.17 1.64 -5.22
C PHE A 146 -1.33 2.57 -4.84
N LEU A 147 -2.58 2.12 -4.98
CA LEU A 147 -3.77 2.89 -4.62
C LEU A 147 -3.69 3.37 -3.17
N TYR A 148 -3.50 2.44 -2.22
CA TYR A 148 -3.44 2.78 -0.81
C TYR A 148 -2.28 3.73 -0.49
N ASN A 149 -1.07 3.46 -1.02
CA ASN A 149 0.11 4.28 -0.73
C ASN A 149 -0.01 5.69 -1.31
N MET A 150 -0.54 5.85 -2.54
CA MET A 150 -0.77 7.17 -3.14
C MET A 150 -1.80 7.97 -2.34
N VAL A 151 -2.96 7.38 -2.03
CA VAL A 151 -4.01 8.05 -1.26
C VAL A 151 -3.49 8.46 0.13
N SER A 152 -2.85 7.52 0.83
CA SER A 152 -2.26 7.75 2.15
C SER A 152 -1.17 8.82 2.10
N GLY A 153 -0.35 8.80 1.05
CA GLY A 153 0.70 9.77 0.81
C GLY A 153 0.15 11.18 0.62
N VAL A 154 -0.87 11.33 -0.25
CA VAL A 154 -1.53 12.63 -0.47
C VAL A 154 -2.16 13.15 0.83
N ILE A 155 -2.85 12.32 1.60
CA ILE A 155 -3.42 12.73 2.90
C ILE A 155 -2.31 13.20 3.86
N ARG A 156 -1.20 12.46 3.92
CA ARG A 156 -0.04 12.85 4.73
C ARG A 156 0.57 14.18 4.27
N SER A 157 0.63 14.44 2.96
CA SER A 157 1.09 15.72 2.41
C SER A 157 0.24 16.90 2.86
N LEU A 158 -1.05 16.69 3.13
CA LEU A 158 -1.97 17.71 3.66
C LEU A 158 -1.89 17.86 5.18
N GLY A 159 -0.89 17.23 5.83
CA GLY A 159 -0.65 17.35 7.27
C GLY A 159 -1.46 16.40 8.15
N ASP A 160 -2.14 15.41 7.57
CA ASP A 160 -2.92 14.43 8.34
C ASP A 160 -2.24 13.05 8.31
N SER A 161 -1.47 12.74 9.35
CA SER A 161 -0.83 11.44 9.54
C SER A 161 -1.72 10.41 10.25
N LYS A 162 -2.81 10.85 10.88
CA LYS A 162 -3.68 9.96 11.67
C LYS A 162 -4.67 9.19 10.80
N THR A 163 -5.27 9.86 9.82
CA THR A 163 -6.29 9.25 8.96
C THR A 163 -5.78 7.99 8.23
N PRO A 164 -4.60 7.97 7.60
CA PRO A 164 -4.07 6.75 6.98
C PRO A 164 -3.90 5.59 7.97
N VAL A 165 -3.48 5.88 9.21
CA VAL A 165 -3.33 4.84 10.26
C VAL A 165 -4.67 4.21 10.61
N VAL A 166 -5.75 5.00 10.72
CA VAL A 166 -7.10 4.46 10.98
C VAL A 166 -7.52 3.48 9.88
N PHE A 167 -7.29 3.83 8.60
CA PHE A 167 -7.60 2.95 7.48
C PHE A 167 -6.69 1.71 7.43
N LEU A 168 -5.45 1.82 7.91
CA LEU A 168 -4.55 0.68 8.05
C LEU A 168 -5.07 -0.31 9.11
N VAL A 169 -5.49 0.19 10.26
CA VAL A 169 -6.10 -0.65 11.33
C VAL A 169 -7.37 -1.32 10.82
N LEU A 170 -8.23 -0.58 10.11
CA LEU A 170 -9.44 -1.14 9.49
C LEU A 170 -9.08 -2.26 8.50
N SER A 171 -8.08 -2.02 7.63
CA SER A 171 -7.57 -3.04 6.70
C SER A 171 -7.12 -4.31 7.43
N SER A 172 -6.39 -4.15 8.53
CA SER A 172 -5.89 -5.28 9.32
C SER A 172 -7.02 -6.11 9.93
N ILE A 173 -8.05 -5.47 10.43
CA ILE A 173 -9.23 -6.18 10.97
C ILE A 173 -9.96 -6.96 9.86
N ILE A 174 -10.18 -6.31 8.71
CA ILE A 174 -10.83 -6.96 7.56
C ILE A 174 -9.96 -8.13 7.06
N ASN A 175 -8.64 -7.97 7.01
CA ASN A 175 -7.72 -9.01 6.59
C ASN A 175 -7.84 -10.25 7.48
N VAL A 176 -7.75 -10.11 8.82
CA VAL A 176 -7.89 -11.23 9.75
C VAL A 176 -9.22 -11.98 9.56
N VAL A 177 -10.32 -11.24 9.40
CA VAL A 177 -11.64 -11.86 9.15
C VAL A 177 -11.64 -12.62 7.82
N LEU A 178 -11.08 -12.04 6.77
CA LEU A 178 -10.99 -12.66 5.45
C LEU A 178 -10.05 -13.87 5.45
N ASP A 179 -8.95 -13.87 6.20
CA ASP A 179 -8.07 -15.01 6.35
C ASP A 179 -8.83 -16.23 6.88
N PHE A 180 -9.54 -16.06 7.98
CA PHE A 180 -10.37 -17.14 8.52
C PHE A 180 -11.42 -17.61 7.53
N PHE A 181 -12.08 -16.69 6.83
CA PHE A 181 -13.11 -17.05 5.85
C PHE A 181 -12.54 -17.77 4.64
N LEU A 182 -11.50 -17.21 4.00
CA LEU A 182 -10.95 -17.77 2.76
C LEU A 182 -10.14 -19.04 2.99
N ILE A 183 -9.44 -19.15 4.12
CA ILE A 183 -8.63 -20.33 4.43
C ILE A 183 -9.51 -21.47 4.98
N LEU A 184 -10.38 -21.20 5.97
CA LEU A 184 -11.11 -22.27 6.67
C LEU A 184 -12.44 -22.61 5.99
N VAL A 185 -13.20 -21.61 5.53
CA VAL A 185 -14.53 -21.83 4.93
C VAL A 185 -14.39 -22.15 3.44
N CYS A 186 -13.67 -21.29 2.69
CA CYS A 186 -13.48 -21.48 1.25
C CYS A 186 -12.39 -22.51 0.90
N LYS A 187 -11.54 -22.91 1.87
CA LYS A 187 -10.44 -23.88 1.71
C LYS A 187 -9.47 -23.52 0.59
N MET A 188 -9.18 -22.22 0.41
CA MET A 188 -8.30 -21.73 -0.66
C MET A 188 -6.81 -21.91 -0.36
N GLY A 189 -6.44 -22.50 0.78
CA GLY A 189 -5.04 -22.70 1.16
C GLY A 189 -4.27 -21.39 1.29
N VAL A 190 -3.00 -21.39 0.93
CA VAL A 190 -2.11 -20.21 1.01
C VAL A 190 -2.56 -19.07 0.08
N ALA A 191 -3.20 -19.38 -1.05
CA ALA A 191 -3.77 -18.37 -1.93
C ALA A 191 -4.88 -17.56 -1.22
N GLY A 192 -5.61 -18.19 -0.28
CA GLY A 192 -6.62 -17.51 0.54
C GLY A 192 -6.03 -16.38 1.37
N ALA A 193 -4.88 -16.58 2.02
CA ALA A 193 -4.16 -15.53 2.74
C ALA A 193 -3.75 -14.38 1.81
N GLY A 194 -3.21 -14.70 0.62
CA GLY A 194 -2.90 -13.69 -0.38
C GLY A 194 -4.12 -12.86 -0.78
N TRP A 195 -5.27 -13.50 -1.08
CA TRP A 195 -6.50 -12.81 -1.45
C TRP A 195 -7.10 -12.01 -0.30
N ALA A 196 -7.00 -12.48 0.94
CA ALA A 196 -7.42 -11.72 2.12
C ALA A 196 -6.65 -10.39 2.22
N THR A 197 -5.32 -10.46 2.04
CA THR A 197 -4.44 -9.28 2.05
C THR A 197 -4.80 -8.30 0.93
N VAL A 198 -4.92 -8.76 -0.31
CA VAL A 198 -5.23 -7.92 -1.47
C VAL A 198 -6.62 -7.29 -1.34
N THR A 199 -7.62 -8.07 -0.94
CA THR A 199 -9.01 -7.59 -0.82
C THR A 199 -9.16 -6.58 0.32
N SER A 200 -8.55 -6.82 1.49
CA SER A 200 -8.58 -5.88 2.61
C SER A 200 -7.91 -4.56 2.28
N GLN A 201 -6.78 -4.60 1.57
CA GLN A 201 -6.08 -3.40 1.09
C GLN A 201 -6.90 -2.65 0.04
N LEU A 202 -7.57 -3.35 -0.88
CA LEU A 202 -8.44 -2.72 -1.87
C LEU A 202 -9.61 -1.98 -1.21
N ILE A 203 -10.32 -2.65 -0.30
CA ILE A 203 -11.44 -2.04 0.45
C ILE A 203 -10.96 -0.80 1.22
N SER A 204 -9.82 -0.93 1.92
CA SER A 204 -9.25 0.17 2.69
C SER A 204 -8.78 1.32 1.78
N GLY A 205 -8.13 1.01 0.66
CA GLY A 205 -7.67 1.99 -0.32
C GLY A 205 -8.83 2.76 -0.95
N LEU A 206 -9.90 2.08 -1.36
CA LEU A 206 -11.09 2.70 -1.94
C LEU A 206 -11.85 3.56 -0.92
N THR A 207 -12.06 3.06 0.29
CA THR A 207 -12.71 3.83 1.36
C THR A 207 -11.89 5.06 1.76
N CYS A 208 -10.57 4.92 1.84
CA CYS A 208 -9.66 6.03 2.11
C CYS A 208 -9.69 7.07 0.98
N LEU A 209 -9.77 6.64 -0.29
CA LEU A 209 -9.91 7.51 -1.46
C LEU A 209 -11.21 8.32 -1.42
N ILE A 210 -12.33 7.65 -1.16
CA ILE A 210 -13.64 8.30 -1.03
C ILE A 210 -13.63 9.32 0.11
N TYR A 211 -13.07 8.93 1.27
CA TYR A 211 -12.92 9.80 2.42
C TYR A 211 -12.06 11.02 2.08
N MET A 212 -10.94 10.82 1.41
CA MET A 212 -10.03 11.88 1.00
C MET A 212 -10.76 12.95 0.16
N TYR A 213 -11.47 12.56 -0.90
CA TYR A 213 -12.19 13.51 -1.75
C TYR A 213 -13.40 14.18 -1.05
N LYS A 214 -14.02 13.51 -0.07
CA LYS A 214 -15.11 14.12 0.72
C LYS A 214 -14.59 15.14 1.73
N LYS A 215 -13.45 14.87 2.35
CA LYS A 215 -12.92 15.68 3.47
C LYS A 215 -12.07 16.86 3.03
N TYR A 216 -11.30 16.72 1.95
CA TYR A 216 -10.31 17.72 1.55
C TYR A 216 -10.75 18.48 0.30
N ASP A 217 -11.44 19.62 0.50
CA ASP A 217 -11.92 20.47 -0.60
C ASP A 217 -10.79 21.02 -1.48
N ILE A 218 -9.57 21.15 -0.95
CA ILE A 218 -8.38 21.58 -1.70
C ILE A 218 -8.08 20.68 -2.91
N LEU A 219 -8.52 19.42 -2.88
CA LEU A 219 -8.34 18.45 -3.98
C LEU A 219 -9.46 18.55 -5.03
N LYS A 220 -10.54 19.29 -4.74
CA LYS A 220 -11.62 19.57 -5.67
C LYS A 220 -11.21 20.75 -6.56
N GLY A 221 -10.98 20.50 -7.82
CA GLY A 221 -10.56 21.51 -8.81
C GLY A 221 -11.29 21.36 -10.12
N ASP A 222 -11.09 22.32 -11.02
CA ASP A 222 -11.68 22.33 -12.34
C ASP A 222 -11.11 21.24 -13.24
N LYS A 223 -11.89 20.83 -14.24
CA LYS A 223 -11.47 19.83 -15.25
C LYS A 223 -10.21 20.28 -16.02
N SER A 224 -9.97 21.59 -16.12
CA SER A 224 -8.79 22.18 -16.77
C SER A 224 -7.46 21.84 -16.06
N GLU A 225 -7.49 21.47 -14.78
CA GLU A 225 -6.30 21.08 -14.01
C GLU A 225 -5.96 19.58 -14.14
N ARG A 226 -6.84 18.78 -14.78
CA ARG A 226 -6.67 17.36 -15.04
C ARG A 226 -6.04 17.11 -16.41
N VAL A 227 -4.87 17.73 -16.63
CA VAL A 227 -4.12 17.59 -17.87
C VAL A 227 -2.81 16.86 -17.57
N LEU A 228 -2.50 15.87 -18.41
CA LEU A 228 -1.20 15.21 -18.38
C LEU A 228 -0.13 16.20 -18.89
N ASP A 229 0.73 16.68 -17.99
CA ASP A 229 1.78 17.63 -18.35
C ASP A 229 3.12 17.09 -17.83
N ARG A 230 4.08 16.95 -18.75
CA ARG A 230 5.42 16.42 -18.47
C ARG A 230 6.14 17.18 -17.36
N ARG A 231 5.86 18.48 -17.19
CA ARG A 231 6.46 19.32 -16.14
C ARG A 231 6.09 18.88 -14.71
N PHE A 232 5.00 18.11 -14.56
CA PHE A 232 4.53 17.60 -13.27
C PHE A 232 4.87 16.11 -13.06
N ILE A 233 5.66 15.50 -13.96
CA ILE A 233 6.09 14.10 -13.90
C ILE A 233 7.60 14.00 -13.60
N THR A 234 8.37 15.00 -14.03
CA THR A 234 9.82 15.13 -13.81
C THR A 234 10.13 16.07 -12.65
#